data_1f9cf29a806e8be07baf608b844feb7e
#
_entry.id   1f9cf29a806e8be07baf608b844feb7e
#
_cell.length_a   1.000
_cell.length_b   1.000
_cell.length_c   1.000
_cell.angle_alpha   90.00
_cell.angle_beta   90.00
_cell.angle_gamma   90.00
#
_symmetry.space_group_name_H-M   'P 1'
#
loop_
_entity.id
_entity.type
_entity.pdbx_description
1 polymer ?
#
loop_
_entity_poly.entity_id
_entity_poly.type
_entity_poly.pdbx_seq_one_letter_code
_entity_poly.pdbx_strand_id
1 'polypeptide(L)'
;VGLNGVAYSEEIVFGGSLAIVAFLIVRLTRELEPAARNTLVGTALVIFVFRAIPGPGPGVTWWMIDELKFDQHFLSVLSLIGSALTLFGMFLFRRFMAERSIVYVVGFLTLAGFLLALPIVGMVYGLHEWTAARTGGVVDAHFIALVDTALESPLGQISMIPMLAWIA
;
A
#
# COMPACT_ATOMS: atom_id res chain seq x y z
N VAL A 1 15.69 -2.21 -26.14
CA VAL A 1 16.80 -3.09 -26.54
C VAL A 1 16.91 -4.14 -25.46
N GLY A 2 16.36 -5.35 -25.73
CA GLY A 2 16.38 -6.44 -24.75
C GLY A 2 17.80 -6.99 -24.62
N LEU A 3 18.29 -7.09 -23.40
CA LEU A 3 19.52 -7.80 -23.04
C LEU A 3 19.23 -9.31 -22.92
N ASN A 4 18.39 -9.85 -23.84
CA ASN A 4 18.04 -11.26 -23.86
C ASN A 4 19.31 -12.09 -24.13
N GLY A 5 19.72 -12.87 -23.13
CA GLY A 5 20.89 -13.75 -23.19
C GLY A 5 22.08 -13.33 -22.33
N VAL A 6 22.03 -12.19 -21.64
CA VAL A 6 23.05 -11.81 -20.67
C VAL A 6 22.62 -12.29 -19.28
N ALA A 7 23.48 -13.07 -18.61
CA ALA A 7 23.26 -13.44 -17.21
C ALA A 7 23.15 -12.16 -16.36
N TYR A 8 22.17 -12.13 -15.44
CA TYR A 8 21.89 -10.98 -14.58
C TYR A 8 21.47 -9.69 -15.32
N SER A 9 20.78 -9.84 -16.48
CA SER A 9 20.34 -8.68 -17.28
C SER A 9 19.41 -7.74 -16.51
N GLU A 10 18.54 -8.29 -15.66
CA GLU A 10 17.58 -7.52 -14.85
C GLU A 10 18.30 -6.72 -13.76
N GLU A 11 19.27 -7.31 -13.09
CA GLU A 11 20.09 -6.67 -12.07
C GLU A 11 20.96 -5.56 -12.65
N ILE A 12 21.52 -5.78 -13.86
CA ILE A 12 22.33 -4.76 -14.54
C ILE A 12 21.45 -3.57 -14.94
N VAL A 13 20.25 -3.82 -15.49
CA VAL A 13 19.30 -2.76 -15.85
C VAL A 13 18.83 -2.02 -14.60
N PHE A 14 18.50 -2.73 -13.56
CA PHE A 14 18.08 -2.13 -12.27
C PHE A 14 19.20 -1.27 -11.69
N GLY A 15 20.41 -1.83 -11.54
CA GLY A 15 21.57 -1.11 -11.01
C GLY A 15 21.95 0.11 -11.86
N GLY A 16 21.93 -0.03 -13.17
CA GLY A 16 22.18 1.06 -14.11
C GLY A 16 21.15 2.18 -14.00
N SER A 17 19.86 1.82 -13.95
CA SER A 17 18.77 2.77 -13.78
C SER A 17 18.87 3.51 -12.45
N LEU A 18 19.15 2.79 -11.36
CA LEU A 18 19.31 3.38 -10.03
C LEU A 18 20.51 4.35 -10.00
N ALA A 19 21.63 3.98 -10.61
CA ALA A 19 22.81 4.82 -10.69
C ALA A 19 22.55 6.11 -11.49
N ILE A 20 21.83 6.02 -12.61
CA ILE A 20 21.45 7.19 -13.42
C ILE A 20 20.53 8.11 -12.62
N VAL A 21 19.51 7.57 -11.95
CA VAL A 21 18.58 8.35 -11.13
C VAL A 21 19.33 9.04 -9.98
N ALA A 22 20.20 8.32 -9.26
CA ALA A 22 21.02 8.88 -8.19
C ALA A 22 21.94 10.00 -8.71
N PHE A 23 22.60 9.80 -9.85
CA PHE A 23 23.44 10.81 -10.49
C PHE A 23 22.64 12.07 -10.85
N LEU A 24 21.45 11.90 -11.43
CA LEU A 24 20.59 13.03 -11.79
C LEU A 24 20.12 13.81 -10.56
N ILE A 25 19.73 13.10 -9.49
CA ILE A 25 19.34 13.72 -8.22
C ILE A 25 20.49 14.54 -7.65
N VAL A 26 21.69 13.97 -7.57
CA VAL A 26 22.87 14.66 -7.07
C VAL A 26 23.20 15.89 -7.92
N ARG A 27 23.12 15.77 -9.27
CA ARG A 27 23.40 16.86 -10.18
C ARG A 27 22.37 17.99 -10.06
N LEU A 28 21.08 17.66 -10.05
CA LEU A 28 20.00 18.65 -9.94
C LEU A 28 19.98 19.36 -8.59
N THR A 29 20.32 18.67 -7.49
CA THR A 29 20.32 19.24 -6.16
C THR A 29 21.60 20.01 -5.81
N ARG A 30 22.63 19.95 -6.67
CA ARG A 30 23.94 20.56 -6.41
C ARG A 30 23.91 22.09 -6.39
N GLU A 31 22.98 22.69 -7.15
CA GLU A 31 22.81 24.13 -7.27
C GLU A 31 21.88 24.71 -6.19
N LEU A 32 21.23 23.85 -5.40
CA LEU A 32 20.33 24.27 -4.32
C LEU A 32 21.12 24.68 -3.08
N GLU A 33 20.60 25.66 -2.38
CA GLU A 33 21.08 26.05 -1.05
C GLU A 33 21.06 24.83 -0.10
N PRO A 34 22.05 24.65 0.80
CA PRO A 34 22.17 23.47 1.65
C PRO A 34 20.92 23.13 2.45
N ALA A 35 20.19 24.13 2.93
CA ALA A 35 18.94 23.93 3.67
C ALA A 35 17.83 23.36 2.77
N ALA A 36 17.64 23.93 1.59
CA ALA A 36 16.65 23.47 0.62
C ALA A 36 16.99 22.07 0.09
N ARG A 37 18.26 21.79 -0.17
CA ARG A 37 18.75 20.48 -0.58
C ARG A 37 18.47 19.40 0.46
N ASN A 38 18.77 19.67 1.74
CA ASN A 38 18.53 18.71 2.82
C ASN A 38 17.04 18.43 3.00
N THR A 39 16.20 19.44 2.90
CA THR A 39 14.73 19.27 2.93
C THR A 39 14.23 18.42 1.76
N LEU A 40 14.69 18.72 0.55
CA LEU A 40 14.30 17.99 -0.66
C LEU A 40 14.74 16.53 -0.59
N VAL A 41 16.00 16.27 -0.24
CA VAL A 41 16.54 14.90 -0.14
C VAL A 41 15.87 14.13 0.98
N GLY A 42 15.65 14.77 2.15
CA GLY A 42 14.92 14.17 3.27
C GLY A 42 13.49 13.79 2.89
N THR A 43 12.77 14.67 2.24
CA THR A 43 11.41 14.41 1.74
C THR A 43 11.40 13.28 0.71
N ALA A 44 12.30 13.32 -0.26
CA ALA A 44 12.41 12.27 -1.27
C ALA A 44 12.73 10.90 -0.65
N LEU A 45 13.59 10.86 0.37
CA LEU A 45 13.93 9.63 1.09
C LEU A 45 12.70 9.05 1.83
N VAL A 46 11.96 9.91 2.53
CA VAL A 46 10.73 9.48 3.24
C VAL A 46 9.72 8.91 2.26
N ILE A 47 9.48 9.60 1.14
CA ILE A 47 8.57 9.12 0.09
C ILE A 47 9.08 7.80 -0.50
N PHE A 48 10.37 7.70 -0.79
CA PHE A 48 10.98 6.48 -1.34
C PHE A 48 10.79 5.30 -0.40
N VAL A 49 11.15 5.46 0.89
CA VAL A 49 10.99 4.40 1.90
C VAL A 49 9.53 3.97 2.03
N PHE A 50 8.61 4.94 2.10
CA PHE A 50 7.18 4.64 2.18
C PHE A 50 6.66 3.87 0.96
N ARG A 51 7.14 4.23 -0.24
CA ARG A 51 6.76 3.57 -1.50
C ARG A 51 7.46 2.23 -1.72
N ALA A 52 8.64 2.04 -1.12
CA ALA A 52 9.39 0.80 -1.20
C ALA A 52 8.83 -0.30 -0.28
N ILE A 53 7.92 0.03 0.65
CA ILE A 53 7.23 -0.98 1.48
C ILE A 53 6.39 -1.84 0.54
N PRO A 54 6.69 -3.17 0.43
CA PRO A 54 5.92 -4.04 -0.43
C PRO A 54 4.49 -4.18 0.10
N GLY A 55 3.54 -3.79 -0.72
CA GLY A 55 2.13 -4.09 -0.45
C GLY A 55 1.80 -5.55 -0.79
N PRO A 56 0.64 -6.04 -0.33
CA PRO A 56 0.14 -7.34 -0.75
C PRO A 56 -0.04 -7.32 -2.29
N GLY A 57 0.86 -7.99 -2.98
CA GLY A 57 0.85 -8.07 -4.44
C GLY A 57 -0.23 -9.03 -4.97
N PRO A 58 -0.25 -9.29 -6.29
CA PRO A 58 -1.16 -10.24 -6.91
C PRO A 58 -1.14 -11.65 -6.27
N GLY A 59 -0.05 -12.00 -5.60
CA GLY A 59 0.10 -13.26 -4.87
C GLY A 59 -0.96 -13.49 -3.80
N VAL A 60 -1.43 -12.44 -3.12
CA VAL A 60 -2.52 -12.59 -2.13
C VAL A 60 -3.82 -12.98 -2.80
N THR A 61 -4.13 -12.39 -3.96
CA THR A 61 -5.33 -12.76 -4.72
C THR A 61 -5.27 -14.23 -5.17
N TRP A 62 -4.13 -14.68 -5.68
CA TRP A 62 -3.93 -16.09 -6.05
C TRP A 62 -4.07 -17.00 -4.84
N TRP A 63 -3.47 -16.66 -3.71
CA TRP A 63 -3.62 -17.39 -2.46
C TRP A 63 -5.09 -17.46 -1.99
N MET A 64 -5.84 -16.38 -2.09
CA MET A 64 -7.27 -16.36 -1.78
C MET A 64 -8.08 -17.29 -2.67
N ILE A 65 -7.72 -17.41 -3.95
CA ILE A 65 -8.37 -18.34 -4.89
C ILE A 65 -7.97 -19.78 -4.60
N ASP A 66 -6.68 -20.04 -4.42
CA ASP A 66 -6.14 -21.38 -4.33
C ASP A 66 -6.37 -22.02 -2.95
N GLU A 67 -6.18 -21.28 -1.87
CA GLU A 67 -6.29 -21.80 -0.49
C GLU A 67 -7.67 -21.54 0.11
N LEU A 68 -8.19 -20.31 0.04
CA LEU A 68 -9.49 -19.97 0.62
C LEU A 68 -10.67 -20.33 -0.29
N LYS A 69 -10.39 -20.76 -1.54
CA LYS A 69 -11.40 -21.17 -2.54
C LYS A 69 -12.42 -20.08 -2.84
N PHE A 70 -11.99 -18.80 -2.77
CA PHE A 70 -12.86 -17.71 -3.16
C PHE A 70 -13.16 -17.75 -4.65
N ASP A 71 -14.42 -17.69 -5.01
CA ASP A 71 -14.85 -17.63 -6.40
C ASP A 71 -14.68 -16.20 -6.99
N GLN A 72 -14.67 -16.12 -8.32
CA GLN A 72 -14.53 -14.85 -9.01
C GLN A 72 -15.70 -13.90 -8.74
N HIS A 73 -16.89 -14.42 -8.46
CA HIS A 73 -18.04 -13.61 -8.13
C HIS A 73 -17.83 -12.90 -6.80
N PHE A 74 -17.38 -13.62 -5.78
CA PHE A 74 -17.08 -13.04 -4.46
C PHE A 74 -15.98 -11.97 -4.54
N LEU A 75 -14.89 -12.24 -5.25
CA LEU A 75 -13.81 -11.27 -5.45
C LEU A 75 -14.28 -10.02 -6.20
N SER A 76 -15.18 -10.17 -7.17
CA SER A 76 -15.79 -9.04 -7.88
C SER A 76 -16.67 -8.20 -6.96
N VAL A 77 -17.45 -8.85 -6.08
CA VAL A 77 -18.28 -8.16 -5.07
C VAL A 77 -17.39 -7.40 -4.08
N LEU A 78 -16.31 -8.03 -3.57
CA LEU A 78 -15.34 -7.36 -2.71
C LEU A 78 -14.74 -6.11 -3.39
N SER A 79 -14.34 -6.24 -4.64
CA SER A 79 -13.78 -5.13 -5.43
C SER A 79 -14.79 -3.99 -5.62
N LEU A 80 -16.06 -4.32 -5.87
CA LEU A 80 -17.13 -3.33 -6.01
C LEU A 80 -17.38 -2.60 -4.69
N ILE A 81 -17.52 -3.34 -3.59
CA ILE A 81 -17.68 -2.78 -2.24
C ILE A 81 -16.47 -1.92 -1.89
N GLY A 82 -15.27 -2.42 -2.12
CA GLY A 82 -14.03 -1.69 -1.88
C GLY A 82 -13.97 -0.37 -2.64
N SER A 83 -14.31 -0.38 -3.93
CA SER A 83 -14.34 0.84 -4.75
C SER A 83 -15.36 1.86 -4.26
N ALA A 84 -16.56 1.42 -3.90
CA ALA A 84 -17.61 2.28 -3.36
C ALA A 84 -17.18 2.90 -2.01
N LEU A 85 -16.60 2.09 -1.12
CA LEU A 85 -16.13 2.54 0.18
C LEU A 85 -14.90 3.46 0.09
N THR A 86 -14.05 3.25 -0.91
CA THR A 86 -12.92 4.15 -1.22
C THR A 86 -13.44 5.54 -1.59
N LEU A 87 -14.43 5.63 -2.47
CA LEU A 87 -15.07 6.91 -2.81
C LEU A 87 -15.72 7.55 -1.58
N PHE A 88 -16.45 6.79 -0.80
CA PHE A 88 -17.05 7.27 0.44
C PHE A 88 -15.98 7.75 1.44
N GLY A 89 -14.89 7.03 1.57
CA GLY A 89 -13.76 7.38 2.42
C GLY A 89 -13.15 8.74 2.07
N MET A 90 -13.03 9.07 0.78
CA MET A 90 -12.53 10.39 0.36
C MET A 90 -13.39 11.53 0.89
N PHE A 91 -14.71 11.40 0.89
CA PHE A 91 -15.61 12.40 1.45
C PHE A 91 -15.53 12.45 2.98
N LEU A 92 -15.54 11.30 3.63
CA LEU A 92 -15.51 11.17 5.09
C LEU A 92 -14.24 11.77 5.70
N PHE A 93 -13.09 11.47 5.12
CA PHE A 93 -11.80 11.90 5.65
C PHE A 93 -11.32 13.26 5.11
N ARG A 94 -12.07 13.90 4.20
CA ARG A 94 -11.71 15.20 3.62
C ARG A 94 -11.39 16.24 4.70
N ARG A 95 -12.23 16.35 5.71
CA ARG A 95 -12.06 17.31 6.81
C ARG A 95 -10.85 16.97 7.67
N PHE A 96 -10.70 15.70 8.00
CA PHE A 96 -9.55 15.19 8.76
C PHE A 96 -8.22 15.54 8.08
N MET A 97 -8.12 15.33 6.76
CA MET A 97 -6.93 15.67 5.98
C MET A 97 -6.66 17.17 5.91
N ALA A 98 -7.73 18.00 5.86
CA ALA A 98 -7.59 19.46 5.77
C ALA A 98 -7.17 20.12 7.09
N GLU A 99 -7.57 19.55 8.23
CA GLU A 99 -7.35 20.15 9.56
C GLU A 99 -6.08 19.64 10.25
N ARG A 100 -5.48 18.54 9.77
CA ARG A 100 -4.31 17.92 10.41
C ARG A 100 -3.03 18.11 9.62
N SER A 101 -1.89 18.13 10.33
CA SER A 101 -0.59 18.18 9.66
C SER A 101 -0.35 16.92 8.82
N ILE A 102 0.33 17.05 7.70
CA ILE A 102 0.66 15.95 6.78
C ILE A 102 1.38 14.81 7.52
N VAL A 103 2.32 15.14 8.39
CA VAL A 103 3.08 14.16 9.19
C VAL A 103 2.15 13.33 10.09
N TYR A 104 1.17 13.99 10.72
CA TYR A 104 0.18 13.30 11.55
C TYR A 104 -0.71 12.37 10.70
N VAL A 105 -1.19 12.87 9.56
CA VAL A 105 -2.05 12.07 8.65
C VAL A 105 -1.30 10.86 8.12
N VAL A 106 -0.05 11.02 7.67
CA VAL A 106 0.78 9.91 7.18
C VAL A 106 1.05 8.91 8.31
N GLY A 107 1.44 9.38 9.50
CA GLY A 107 1.67 8.50 10.65
C GLY A 107 0.42 7.72 11.06
N PHE A 108 -0.74 8.38 11.11
CA PHE A 108 -2.02 7.73 11.39
C PHE A 108 -2.36 6.67 10.33
N LEU A 109 -2.25 6.99 9.05
CA LEU A 109 -2.55 6.06 7.95
C LEU A 109 -1.60 4.86 7.93
N THR A 110 -0.32 5.08 8.24
CA THR A 110 0.67 3.99 8.34
C THR A 110 0.32 3.05 9.48
N LEU A 111 -0.01 3.59 10.66
CA LEU A 111 -0.39 2.77 11.81
C LEU A 111 -1.71 2.04 11.55
N ALA A 112 -2.72 2.74 11.03
CA ALA A 112 -4.00 2.14 10.69
C ALA A 112 -3.86 1.04 9.63
N GLY A 113 -3.11 1.29 8.55
CA GLY A 113 -2.82 0.31 7.52
C GLY A 113 -2.09 -0.92 8.05
N PHE A 114 -1.12 -0.73 8.96
CA PHE A 114 -0.45 -1.85 9.62
C PHE A 114 -1.43 -2.71 10.44
N LEU A 115 -2.29 -2.08 11.23
CA LEU A 115 -3.27 -2.80 12.05
C LEU A 115 -4.32 -3.52 11.19
N LEU A 116 -4.74 -2.89 10.09
CA LEU A 116 -5.72 -3.47 9.17
C LEU A 116 -5.12 -4.59 8.31
N ALA A 117 -3.83 -4.64 8.10
CA ALA A 117 -3.17 -5.77 7.43
C ALA A 117 -3.10 -7.04 8.29
N LEU A 118 -3.27 -6.94 9.62
CA LEU A 118 -3.16 -8.09 10.52
C LEU A 118 -4.21 -9.19 10.28
N PRO A 119 -5.48 -8.90 9.95
CA PRO A 119 -6.46 -9.95 9.63
C PRO A 119 -6.05 -10.81 8.44
N ILE A 120 -5.54 -10.21 7.37
CA ILE A 120 -5.05 -10.94 6.18
C ILE A 120 -3.86 -11.81 6.55
N VAL A 121 -2.89 -11.27 7.27
CA VAL A 121 -1.75 -12.04 7.79
C VAL A 121 -2.24 -13.17 8.70
N GLY A 122 -3.19 -12.89 9.58
CA GLY A 122 -3.81 -13.89 10.46
C GLY A 122 -4.48 -15.02 9.68
N MET A 123 -5.15 -14.72 8.56
CA MET A 123 -5.77 -15.75 7.71
C MET A 123 -4.74 -16.71 7.10
N VAL A 124 -3.53 -16.22 6.77
CA VAL A 124 -2.43 -17.10 6.31
C VAL A 124 -2.01 -18.08 7.39
N TYR A 125 -2.12 -17.70 8.66
CA TYR A 125 -1.83 -18.55 9.83
C TYR A 125 -3.07 -19.29 10.40
N GLY A 126 -4.17 -19.40 9.63
CA GLY A 126 -5.34 -20.16 10.00
C GLY A 126 -6.33 -19.45 10.94
N LEU A 127 -6.26 -18.12 11.06
CA LEU A 127 -7.19 -17.32 11.89
C LEU A 127 -8.65 -17.61 11.53
N HIS A 128 -8.95 -17.74 10.24
CA HIS A 128 -10.31 -18.00 9.74
C HIS A 128 -10.87 -19.37 10.21
N GLU A 129 -10.02 -20.39 10.30
CA GLU A 129 -10.42 -21.70 10.83
C GLU A 129 -10.71 -21.64 12.32
N TRP A 130 -9.81 -20.96 13.07
CA TRP A 130 -9.96 -20.78 14.51
C TRP A 130 -11.20 -19.95 14.88
N THR A 131 -11.48 -18.87 14.14
CA THR A 131 -12.68 -18.04 14.37
C THR A 131 -13.96 -18.79 13.98
N ALA A 132 -13.96 -19.49 12.84
CA ALA A 132 -15.10 -20.28 12.39
C ALA A 132 -15.47 -21.37 13.41
N ALA A 133 -14.47 -22.08 13.94
CA ALA A 133 -14.69 -23.10 14.98
C ALA A 133 -15.31 -22.54 16.24
N ARG A 134 -14.97 -21.31 16.64
CA ARG A 134 -15.51 -20.67 17.86
C ARG A 134 -16.86 -19.99 17.68
N THR A 135 -17.16 -19.55 16.45
CA THR A 135 -18.39 -18.80 16.15
C THR A 135 -19.46 -19.64 15.46
N GLY A 136 -19.26 -20.96 15.38
CA GLY A 136 -20.19 -21.84 14.68
C GLY A 136 -20.26 -21.59 13.17
N GLY A 137 -19.14 -21.13 12.55
CA GLY A 137 -19.03 -20.86 11.13
C GLY A 137 -19.46 -19.44 10.70
N VAL A 138 -19.85 -18.56 11.62
CA VAL A 138 -20.29 -17.19 11.28
C VAL A 138 -19.10 -16.32 10.86
N VAL A 139 -17.97 -16.42 11.54
CA VAL A 139 -16.76 -15.65 11.24
C VAL A 139 -15.80 -16.57 10.49
N ASP A 140 -16.10 -16.79 9.22
CA ASP A 140 -15.30 -17.55 8.28
C ASP A 140 -14.35 -16.63 7.48
N ALA A 141 -13.63 -17.20 6.50
CA ALA A 141 -12.71 -16.46 5.64
C ALA A 141 -13.43 -15.38 4.82
N HIS A 142 -14.67 -15.64 4.37
CA HIS A 142 -15.45 -14.68 3.59
C HIS A 142 -15.84 -13.47 4.45
N PHE A 143 -16.28 -13.71 5.67
CA PHE A 143 -16.63 -12.64 6.60
C PHE A 143 -15.40 -11.78 6.94
N ILE A 144 -14.26 -12.41 7.24
CA ILE A 144 -13.03 -11.67 7.55
C ILE A 144 -12.60 -10.82 6.36
N ALA A 145 -12.59 -11.37 5.13
CA ALA A 145 -12.23 -10.63 3.92
C ALA A 145 -13.18 -9.46 3.65
N LEU A 146 -14.47 -9.61 3.91
CA LEU A 146 -15.46 -8.55 3.76
C LEU A 146 -15.26 -7.41 4.77
N VAL A 147 -15.03 -7.75 6.04
CA VAL A 147 -14.76 -6.76 7.09
C VAL A 147 -13.44 -6.04 6.83
N ASP A 148 -12.42 -6.76 6.44
CA ASP A 148 -11.11 -6.23 6.09
C ASP A 148 -11.24 -5.22 4.92
N THR A 149 -11.87 -5.62 3.83
CA THR A 149 -12.16 -4.74 2.69
C THR A 149 -12.95 -3.51 3.12
N ALA A 150 -13.96 -3.68 3.99
CA ALA A 150 -14.78 -2.57 4.46
C ALA A 150 -14.01 -1.55 5.30
N LEU A 151 -13.03 -1.98 6.07
CA LEU A 151 -12.21 -1.12 6.92
C LEU A 151 -11.01 -0.52 6.20
N GLU A 152 -10.37 -1.28 5.32
CA GLU A 152 -9.16 -0.85 4.60
C GLU A 152 -9.49 0.08 3.44
N SER A 153 -10.53 -0.21 2.67
CA SER A 153 -10.85 0.52 1.44
C SER A 153 -11.04 2.03 1.63
N PRO A 154 -11.72 2.52 2.67
CA PRO A 154 -11.83 3.96 2.92
C PRO A 154 -10.51 4.66 3.15
N LEU A 155 -9.50 3.93 3.65
CA LEU A 155 -8.18 4.47 3.97
C LEU A 155 -7.18 4.35 2.82
N GLY A 156 -7.36 3.38 1.92
CA GLY A 156 -6.39 3.02 0.89
C GLY A 156 -6.01 4.17 -0.05
N GLN A 157 -6.98 4.92 -0.54
CA GLN A 157 -6.73 6.06 -1.45
C GLN A 157 -6.30 7.34 -0.73
N ILE A 158 -6.65 7.48 0.54
CA ILE A 158 -6.33 8.66 1.33
C ILE A 158 -4.82 8.81 1.51
N SER A 159 -4.08 7.72 1.54
CA SER A 159 -2.62 7.72 1.66
C SER A 159 -1.90 8.40 0.48
N MET A 160 -2.52 8.45 -0.69
CA MET A 160 -1.95 9.10 -1.87
C MET A 160 -2.06 10.63 -1.84
N ILE A 161 -3.15 11.18 -1.29
CA ILE A 161 -3.45 12.62 -1.33
C ILE A 161 -2.44 13.46 -0.51
N PRO A 162 -2.11 13.11 0.74
CA PRO A 162 -1.09 13.84 1.49
C PRO A 162 0.29 13.80 0.86
N MET A 163 0.63 12.69 0.20
CA MET A 163 1.89 12.58 -0.52
C MET A 163 1.99 13.54 -1.70
N LEU A 164 0.92 13.64 -2.50
CA LEU A 164 0.87 14.57 -3.62
C LEU A 164 0.89 16.02 -3.13
N ALA A 165 0.18 16.34 -2.04
CA ALA A 165 0.19 17.65 -1.43
C ALA A 165 1.54 18.04 -0.80
N TRP A 166 2.37 17.06 -0.43
CA TRP A 166 3.70 17.31 0.12
C TRP A 166 4.74 17.58 -0.97
N ILE A 167 4.48 17.10 -2.18
CA ILE A 167 5.37 17.30 -3.35
C ILE A 167 5.10 18.66 -4.03
N ALA A 168 3.88 19.19 -3.91
CA ALA A 168 3.48 20.49 -4.47
C ALA A 168 3.94 21.67 -3.60
#